data_44e9cfa787b5bdde24662834fcaf26cb
#
_entry.id   44e9cfa787b5bdde24662834fcaf26cb
#
_cell.length_a   1.000
_cell.length_b   1.000
_cell.length_c   1.000
_cell.angle_alpha   90.00
_cell.angle_beta   90.00
_cell.angle_gamma   90.00
#
_symmetry.space_group_name_H-M   'P 1'
#
loop_
_entity.id
_entity.type
_entity.pdbx_description
1 polymer ?
#
loop_
_entity_poly.entity_id
_entity_poly.type
_entity_poly.pdbx_seq_one_letter_code
_entity_poly.pdbx_strand_id
1 'polypeptide(L)'
;IVDHCEDPSQSFRGVINEGAVAERLGLRGIPNTSEDVCVARDLIVAESTGAHLHVAHLSTARAVEMVRVGKRRGTRVTCEVTPHHFTLTDEAVAEHGTHAKMNPPLRSAKDVEAVVTGIADGTVDCIATDHAPHAPELKAKGFADAPFGVIGELEKRLAVVRT
;
A
#
# COMPACT_ATOMS: atom_id res chain seq x y z
N ILE A 1 -12.79 -13.66 1.67
CA ILE A 1 -12.49 -12.79 0.50
C ILE A 1 -11.19 -12.09 0.80
N VAL A 2 -10.25 -12.07 -0.15
CA VAL A 2 -9.04 -11.25 -0.11
C VAL A 2 -9.20 -10.18 -1.18
N ASP A 3 -8.98 -8.92 -0.83
CA ASP A 3 -9.15 -7.81 -1.78
C ASP A 3 -7.93 -6.89 -1.81
N HIS A 4 -7.49 -6.59 -3.03
CA HIS A 4 -6.60 -5.48 -3.34
C HIS A 4 -7.46 -4.24 -3.48
N CYS A 5 -7.55 -3.48 -2.40
CA CYS A 5 -8.48 -2.35 -2.30
C CYS A 5 -8.00 -1.16 -3.12
N GLU A 6 -8.49 -1.05 -4.35
CA GLU A 6 -8.19 0.07 -5.24
C GLU A 6 -9.44 0.46 -6.06
N ASP A 7 -9.77 1.76 -6.06
CA ASP A 7 -10.77 2.31 -6.97
C ASP A 7 -10.07 2.77 -8.26
N PRO A 8 -10.21 2.04 -9.38
CA PRO A 8 -9.53 2.36 -10.63
C PRO A 8 -10.01 3.67 -11.26
N SER A 9 -11.16 4.20 -10.86
CA SER A 9 -11.64 5.50 -11.33
C SER A 9 -10.81 6.65 -10.73
N GLN A 10 -10.28 6.48 -9.53
CA GLN A 10 -9.44 7.45 -8.84
C GLN A 10 -7.95 7.25 -9.13
N SER A 11 -7.50 5.99 -9.19
CA SER A 11 -6.10 5.66 -9.48
C SER A 11 -5.71 5.78 -10.95
N PHE A 12 -6.67 6.05 -11.84
CA PHE A 12 -6.53 6.03 -13.29
C PHE A 12 -5.23 6.67 -13.80
N ARG A 13 -4.35 5.85 -14.38
CA ARG A 13 -3.02 6.26 -14.89
C ARG A 13 -2.08 6.87 -13.84
N GLY A 14 -2.38 6.78 -12.57
CA GLY A 14 -1.46 7.13 -11.50
C GLY A 14 -0.29 6.16 -11.46
N VAL A 15 0.89 6.63 -11.10
CA VAL A 15 2.12 5.82 -11.11
C VAL A 15 2.91 5.89 -9.81
N ILE A 16 2.58 6.84 -8.94
CA ILE A 16 3.15 7.02 -7.59
C ILE A 16 2.07 7.57 -6.65
N ASN A 17 2.39 7.74 -5.37
CA ASN A 17 1.51 8.42 -4.41
C ASN A 17 1.20 9.86 -4.84
N GLU A 18 -0.07 10.28 -4.70
CA GLU A 18 -0.43 11.68 -4.91
C GLU A 18 0.14 12.57 -3.79
N GLY A 19 0.75 13.68 -4.15
CA GLY A 19 1.32 14.64 -3.21
C GLY A 19 2.54 15.37 -3.74
N ALA A 20 3.29 16.00 -2.85
CA ALA A 20 4.41 16.87 -3.20
C ALA A 20 5.51 16.17 -4.03
N VAL A 21 5.73 14.87 -3.80
CA VAL A 21 6.71 14.10 -4.59
C VAL A 21 6.23 13.93 -6.03
N ALA A 22 4.96 13.59 -6.23
CA ALA A 22 4.35 13.47 -7.55
C ALA A 22 4.44 14.79 -8.33
N GLU A 23 4.08 15.89 -7.68
CA GLU A 23 4.16 17.25 -8.25
C GLU A 23 5.59 17.60 -8.64
N ARG A 24 6.56 17.37 -7.74
CA ARG A 24 7.97 17.66 -7.98
C ARG A 24 8.55 16.87 -9.15
N LEU A 25 8.10 15.61 -9.33
CA LEU A 25 8.56 14.73 -10.40
C LEU A 25 7.74 14.88 -11.69
N GLY A 26 6.66 15.67 -11.68
CA GLY A 26 5.75 15.82 -12.83
C GLY A 26 5.02 14.52 -13.17
N LEU A 27 4.78 13.66 -12.18
CA LEU A 27 4.13 12.36 -12.34
C LEU A 27 2.69 12.40 -11.85
N ARG A 28 1.82 11.58 -12.43
CA ARG A 28 0.44 11.46 -11.97
C ARG A 28 0.36 10.63 -10.70
N GLY A 29 -0.29 11.19 -9.68
CA GLY A 29 -0.49 10.57 -8.39
C GLY A 29 -1.65 9.58 -8.36
N ILE A 30 -1.58 8.63 -7.41
CA ILE A 30 -2.65 7.74 -6.95
C ILE A 30 -3.06 8.25 -5.57
N PRO A 31 -4.26 8.83 -5.40
CA PRO A 31 -4.69 9.37 -4.13
C PRO A 31 -4.94 8.26 -3.10
N ASN A 32 -4.74 8.56 -1.81
CA ASN A 32 -5.07 7.64 -0.71
C ASN A 32 -6.54 7.22 -0.77
N THR A 33 -7.43 8.11 -1.22
CA THR A 33 -8.85 7.81 -1.33
C THR A 33 -9.18 6.66 -2.28
N SER A 34 -8.30 6.35 -3.24
CA SER A 34 -8.46 5.16 -4.10
C SER A 34 -8.50 3.87 -3.28
N GLU A 35 -7.67 3.74 -2.24
CA GLU A 35 -7.67 2.62 -1.30
C GLU A 35 -8.78 2.78 -0.26
N ASP A 36 -8.89 3.97 0.35
CA ASP A 36 -9.79 4.24 1.47
C ASP A 36 -11.25 3.91 1.16
N VAL A 37 -11.77 4.30 -0.03
CA VAL A 37 -13.17 4.06 -0.38
C VAL A 37 -13.46 2.58 -0.62
N CYS A 38 -12.49 1.82 -1.15
CA CYS A 38 -12.64 0.39 -1.31
C CYS A 38 -12.65 -0.33 0.04
N VAL A 39 -11.72 0.01 0.94
CA VAL A 39 -11.70 -0.54 2.29
C VAL A 39 -13.02 -0.24 3.03
N ALA A 40 -13.52 1.01 2.94
CA ALA A 40 -14.79 1.39 3.55
C ALA A 40 -15.97 0.59 3.00
N ARG A 41 -16.07 0.47 1.67
CA ARG A 41 -17.09 -0.32 0.98
C ARG A 41 -17.06 -1.78 1.45
N ASP A 42 -15.88 -2.37 1.45
CA ASP A 42 -15.72 -3.80 1.73
C ASP A 42 -16.00 -4.12 3.21
N LEU A 43 -15.64 -3.23 4.12
CA LEU A 43 -16.02 -3.34 5.54
C LEU A 43 -17.53 -3.30 5.72
N ILE A 44 -18.24 -2.39 5.04
CA ILE A 44 -19.70 -2.29 5.08
C ILE A 44 -20.34 -3.60 4.55
N VAL A 45 -19.82 -4.13 3.45
CA VAL A 45 -20.32 -5.39 2.87
C VAL A 45 -20.02 -6.56 3.81
N ALA A 46 -18.83 -6.66 4.36
CA ALA A 46 -18.47 -7.70 5.32
C ALA A 46 -19.35 -7.67 6.57
N GLU A 47 -19.61 -6.48 7.12
CA GLU A 47 -20.48 -6.27 8.27
C GLU A 47 -21.93 -6.73 7.97
N SER A 48 -22.46 -6.36 6.80
CA SER A 48 -23.83 -6.68 6.40
C SER A 48 -24.07 -8.16 6.05
N THR A 49 -23.03 -8.85 5.56
CA THR A 49 -23.12 -10.24 5.09
C THR A 49 -22.56 -11.27 6.07
N GLY A 50 -21.78 -10.83 7.07
CA GLY A 50 -21.03 -11.72 7.96
C GLY A 50 -19.83 -12.39 7.28
N ALA A 51 -19.46 -11.96 6.06
CA ALA A 51 -18.32 -12.50 5.34
C ALA A 51 -16.98 -12.17 6.05
N HIS A 52 -15.99 -13.05 5.91
CA HIS A 52 -14.62 -12.74 6.33
C HIS A 52 -13.91 -11.98 5.21
N LEU A 53 -13.53 -10.74 5.50
CA LEU A 53 -12.72 -9.88 4.64
C LEU A 53 -11.26 -9.97 5.07
N HIS A 54 -10.34 -10.05 4.10
CA HIS A 54 -8.92 -9.80 4.31
C HIS A 54 -8.48 -8.67 3.37
N VAL A 55 -7.99 -7.58 3.95
CA VAL A 55 -7.46 -6.44 3.19
C VAL A 55 -5.98 -6.69 2.93
N ALA A 56 -5.63 -6.89 1.66
CA ALA A 56 -4.25 -7.12 1.25
C ALA A 56 -3.42 -5.82 1.28
N HIS A 57 -2.12 -5.92 1.60
CA HIS A 57 -1.08 -4.88 1.53
C HIS A 57 -1.57 -3.45 1.84
N LEU A 58 -2.27 -3.27 2.93
CA LEU A 58 -2.85 -2.00 3.39
C LEU A 58 -1.76 -0.92 3.54
N SER A 59 -2.00 0.28 3.02
CA SER A 59 -0.97 1.30 2.89
C SER A 59 -1.31 2.68 3.47
N THR A 60 -2.60 3.00 3.71
CA THR A 60 -3.01 4.35 4.14
C THR A 60 -3.37 4.43 5.61
N ALA A 61 -3.13 5.59 6.23
CA ALA A 61 -3.47 5.86 7.63
C ALA A 61 -4.97 5.70 7.90
N ARG A 62 -5.80 6.13 6.94
CA ARG A 62 -7.26 6.05 7.09
C ARG A 62 -7.75 4.61 7.00
N ALA A 63 -7.21 3.82 6.09
CA ALA A 63 -7.56 2.42 5.96
C ALA A 63 -7.18 1.62 7.22
N VAL A 64 -6.00 1.88 7.82
CA VAL A 64 -5.63 1.31 9.13
C VAL A 64 -6.67 1.61 10.20
N GLU A 65 -7.09 2.88 10.32
CA GLU A 65 -8.11 3.26 11.30
C GLU A 65 -9.47 2.61 11.01
N MET A 66 -9.88 2.52 9.75
CA MET A 66 -11.13 1.86 9.38
C MET A 66 -11.12 0.38 9.74
N VAL A 67 -10.04 -0.34 9.50
CA VAL A 67 -9.88 -1.75 9.91
C VAL A 67 -9.92 -1.86 11.44
N ARG A 68 -9.20 -0.98 12.16
CA ARG A 68 -9.22 -0.92 13.63
C ARG A 68 -10.64 -0.75 14.17
N VAL A 69 -11.41 0.18 13.60
CA VAL A 69 -12.82 0.41 13.98
C VAL A 69 -13.68 -0.81 13.64
N GLY A 70 -13.51 -1.41 12.45
CA GLY A 70 -14.22 -2.62 12.04
C GLY A 70 -14.01 -3.77 13.03
N LYS A 71 -12.77 -4.04 13.41
CA LYS A 71 -12.43 -5.06 14.42
C LYS A 71 -13.12 -4.81 15.76
N ARG A 72 -13.08 -3.56 16.25
CA ARG A 72 -13.77 -3.18 17.51
C ARG A 72 -15.28 -3.38 17.45
N ARG A 73 -15.90 -3.28 16.28
CA ARG A 73 -17.33 -3.52 16.05
C ARG A 73 -17.67 -5.00 15.87
N GLY A 74 -16.67 -5.86 15.80
CA GLY A 74 -16.86 -7.30 15.59
C GLY A 74 -17.00 -7.72 14.12
N THR A 75 -16.70 -6.81 13.18
CA THR A 75 -16.60 -7.17 11.75
C THR A 75 -15.49 -8.22 11.59
N ARG A 76 -15.77 -9.29 10.85
CA ARG A 76 -14.80 -10.35 10.55
C ARG A 76 -13.80 -9.86 9.51
N VAL A 77 -12.85 -9.04 9.94
CA VAL A 77 -11.82 -8.46 9.08
C VAL A 77 -10.43 -8.76 9.62
N THR A 78 -9.53 -9.08 8.68
CA THR A 78 -8.09 -9.16 8.89
C THR A 78 -7.40 -8.29 7.84
N CYS A 79 -6.16 -7.88 8.08
CA CYS A 79 -5.36 -7.17 7.09
C CYS A 79 -3.88 -7.51 7.20
N GLU A 80 -3.19 -7.28 6.12
CA GLU A 80 -1.74 -7.40 6.04
C GLU A 80 -1.10 -6.10 5.56
N VAL A 81 0.18 -5.96 5.84
CA VAL A 81 1.03 -4.87 5.33
C VAL A 81 2.32 -5.45 4.76
N THR A 82 2.99 -4.69 3.91
CA THR A 82 4.26 -5.12 3.34
C THR A 82 5.43 -4.40 3.99
N PRO A 83 6.65 -5.00 3.98
CA PRO A 83 7.85 -4.36 4.51
C PRO A 83 8.10 -2.97 3.92
N HIS A 84 7.87 -2.77 2.63
CA HIS A 84 8.09 -1.48 1.99
C HIS A 84 7.08 -0.41 2.44
N HIS A 85 5.84 -0.77 2.81
CA HIS A 85 4.84 0.20 3.28
C HIS A 85 5.03 0.65 4.73
N PHE A 86 5.86 -0.02 5.53
CA PHE A 86 6.19 0.44 6.88
C PHE A 86 7.65 0.90 7.07
N THR A 87 8.47 0.87 5.99
CA THR A 87 9.87 1.30 6.05
C THR A 87 10.23 2.42 5.09
N LEU A 88 9.49 2.57 3.99
CA LEU A 88 9.78 3.53 2.93
C LEU A 88 8.62 4.52 2.77
N THR A 89 8.96 5.75 2.43
CA THR A 89 7.99 6.77 2.01
C THR A 89 8.05 6.98 0.50
N ASP A 90 7.12 7.78 -0.02
CA ASP A 90 7.09 8.21 -1.42
C ASP A 90 8.39 8.93 -1.87
N GLU A 91 9.16 9.49 -0.94
CA GLU A 91 10.50 10.06 -1.25
C GLU A 91 11.45 9.02 -1.85
N ALA A 92 11.29 7.73 -1.54
CA ALA A 92 12.08 6.67 -2.15
C ALA A 92 11.92 6.61 -3.68
N VAL A 93 10.79 7.09 -4.22
CA VAL A 93 10.59 7.19 -5.67
C VAL A 93 11.52 8.23 -6.30
N ALA A 94 11.79 9.34 -5.60
CA ALA A 94 12.76 10.34 -6.08
C ALA A 94 14.20 9.80 -6.09
N GLU A 95 14.53 8.92 -5.15
CA GLU A 95 15.87 8.32 -5.02
C GLU A 95 16.07 7.12 -5.99
N HIS A 96 15.06 6.24 -6.09
CA HIS A 96 15.19 4.95 -6.76
C HIS A 96 14.39 4.85 -8.08
N GLY A 97 13.67 5.90 -8.45
CA GLY A 97 12.91 5.94 -9.70
C GLY A 97 11.87 4.81 -9.80
N THR A 98 11.79 4.19 -10.97
CA THR A 98 10.83 3.11 -11.26
C THR A 98 11.05 1.85 -10.41
N HIS A 99 12.24 1.69 -9.79
CA HIS A 99 12.51 0.60 -8.85
C HIS A 99 11.64 0.67 -7.60
N ALA A 100 11.20 1.88 -7.22
CA ALA A 100 10.26 2.14 -6.15
C ALA A 100 8.80 2.31 -6.61
N LYS A 101 8.49 1.99 -7.87
CA LYS A 101 7.12 2.01 -8.41
C LYS A 101 6.39 0.74 -7.96
N MET A 102 5.49 0.86 -6.99
CA MET A 102 4.71 -0.22 -6.39
C MET A 102 3.22 0.09 -6.41
N ASN A 103 2.37 -0.92 -6.25
CA ASN A 103 0.93 -0.77 -6.07
C ASN A 103 0.44 -1.68 -4.93
N PRO A 104 -0.12 -1.12 -3.84
CA PRO A 104 -0.29 0.31 -3.56
C PRO A 104 1.03 1.09 -3.60
N PRO A 105 0.99 2.40 -3.94
CA PRO A 105 2.21 3.20 -3.98
C PRO A 105 2.80 3.37 -2.57
N LEU A 106 4.12 3.60 -2.49
CA LEU A 106 4.74 4.07 -1.26
C LEU A 106 4.09 5.40 -0.86
N ARG A 107 3.63 5.50 0.38
CA ARG A 107 2.82 6.61 0.89
C ARG A 107 3.67 7.64 1.63
N SER A 108 3.00 8.65 2.17
CA SER A 108 3.61 9.68 2.99
C SER A 108 4.15 9.14 4.32
N ALA A 109 5.05 9.88 4.97
CA ALA A 109 5.55 9.54 6.31
C ALA A 109 4.43 9.36 7.34
N LYS A 110 3.33 10.12 7.23
CA LYS A 110 2.15 9.98 8.10
C LYS A 110 1.46 8.63 7.92
N ASP A 111 1.38 8.14 6.69
CA ASP A 111 0.79 6.82 6.42
C ASP A 111 1.69 5.71 6.95
N VAL A 112 3.01 5.82 6.73
CA VAL A 112 4.01 4.88 7.28
C VAL A 112 3.90 4.80 8.81
N GLU A 113 3.84 5.95 9.50
CA GLU A 113 3.66 6.00 10.97
C GLU A 113 2.38 5.28 11.42
N ALA A 114 1.28 5.49 10.71
CA ALA A 114 0.01 4.84 11.02
C ALA A 114 0.07 3.32 10.80
N VAL A 115 0.73 2.86 9.74
CA VAL A 115 0.95 1.44 9.48
C VAL A 115 1.81 0.81 10.59
N VAL A 116 2.92 1.45 10.97
CA VAL A 116 3.78 1.00 12.09
C VAL A 116 2.99 0.93 13.40
N THR A 117 2.16 1.93 13.67
CA THR A 117 1.28 1.94 14.84
C THR A 117 0.27 0.78 14.78
N GLY A 118 -0.30 0.52 13.59
CA GLY A 118 -1.22 -0.60 13.37
C GLY A 118 -0.58 -1.97 13.58
N ILE A 119 0.72 -2.12 13.27
CA ILE A 119 1.49 -3.34 13.60
C ILE A 119 1.65 -3.46 15.12
N ALA A 120 2.05 -2.38 15.78
CA ALA A 120 2.34 -2.37 17.20
C ALA A 120 1.10 -2.60 18.09
N ASP A 121 -0.07 -2.13 17.69
CA ASP A 121 -1.31 -2.26 18.44
C ASP A 121 -2.16 -3.50 18.08
N GLY A 122 -1.68 -4.33 17.12
CA GLY A 122 -2.36 -5.55 16.70
C GLY A 122 -3.54 -5.31 15.74
N THR A 123 -3.69 -4.11 15.19
CA THR A 123 -4.65 -3.85 14.10
C THR A 123 -4.27 -4.64 12.85
N VAL A 124 -2.97 -4.72 12.54
CA VAL A 124 -2.43 -5.52 11.45
C VAL A 124 -2.21 -6.95 11.92
N ASP A 125 -2.69 -7.93 11.16
CA ASP A 125 -2.67 -9.35 11.53
C ASP A 125 -1.40 -10.06 11.07
N CYS A 126 -0.85 -9.66 9.92
CA CYS A 126 0.36 -10.27 9.37
C CYS A 126 1.14 -9.33 8.46
N ILE A 127 2.37 -9.73 8.16
CA ILE A 127 3.23 -9.07 7.18
C ILE A 127 3.36 -10.00 5.98
N ALA A 128 3.02 -9.49 4.80
CA ALA A 128 3.21 -10.18 3.53
C ALA A 128 4.24 -9.44 2.68
N THR A 129 5.00 -10.16 1.87
CA THR A 129 6.08 -9.54 1.08
C THR A 129 5.58 -8.84 -0.17
N ASP A 130 4.45 -9.28 -0.71
CA ASP A 130 3.98 -8.88 -2.05
C ASP A 130 5.09 -8.98 -3.10
N HIS A 131 5.80 -10.12 -3.08
CA HIS A 131 6.98 -10.36 -3.92
C HIS A 131 6.61 -10.44 -5.40
N ALA A 132 6.77 -9.32 -6.09
CA ALA A 132 6.46 -9.17 -7.53
C ALA A 132 7.70 -8.67 -8.30
N PRO A 133 8.74 -9.52 -8.46
CA PRO A 133 9.97 -9.11 -9.12
C PRO A 133 9.78 -8.95 -10.62
N HIS A 134 10.42 -7.93 -11.19
CA HIS A 134 10.48 -7.70 -12.63
C HIS A 134 11.93 -7.66 -13.12
N ALA A 135 12.12 -8.03 -14.37
CA ALA A 135 13.42 -7.95 -15.02
C ALA A 135 13.93 -6.49 -15.06
N PRO A 136 15.24 -6.25 -14.88
CA PRO A 136 15.81 -4.90 -14.88
C PRO A 136 15.44 -4.07 -16.11
N GLU A 137 15.35 -4.70 -17.27
CA GLU A 137 15.01 -4.06 -18.55
C GLU A 137 13.58 -3.51 -18.55
N LEU A 138 12.67 -4.14 -17.82
CA LEU A 138 11.29 -3.67 -17.69
C LEU A 138 11.23 -2.47 -16.74
N LYS A 139 12.01 -2.50 -15.69
CA LYS A 139 12.10 -1.37 -14.74
C LYS A 139 12.92 -0.19 -15.24
N ALA A 140 13.78 -0.39 -16.26
CA ALA A 140 14.52 0.68 -16.93
C ALA A 140 13.65 1.55 -17.87
N LYS A 141 12.40 1.16 -18.10
CA LYS A 141 11.43 1.96 -18.88
C LYS A 141 11.02 3.23 -18.13
N GLY A 142 10.39 4.17 -18.85
CA GLY A 142 9.78 5.34 -18.22
C GLY A 142 8.66 4.96 -17.25
N PHE A 143 8.28 5.87 -16.35
CA PHE A 143 7.28 5.61 -15.31
C PHE A 143 5.92 5.14 -15.86
N ALA A 144 5.50 5.62 -17.03
CA ALA A 144 4.24 5.18 -17.64
C ALA A 144 4.25 3.67 -17.98
N ASP A 145 5.39 3.18 -18.47
CA ASP A 145 5.52 1.85 -19.07
C ASP A 145 6.19 0.81 -18.15
N ALA A 146 6.88 1.27 -17.11
CA ALA A 146 7.47 0.37 -16.13
C ALA A 146 6.36 -0.32 -15.33
N PRO A 147 6.43 -1.65 -15.11
CA PRO A 147 5.44 -2.35 -14.29
C PRO A 147 5.55 -1.93 -12.82
N PHE A 148 4.43 -2.03 -12.11
CA PHE A 148 4.42 -2.01 -10.66
C PHE A 148 5.09 -3.28 -10.11
N GLY A 149 5.80 -3.16 -8.99
CA GLY A 149 6.46 -4.27 -8.33
C GLY A 149 7.92 -3.96 -7.99
N VAL A 150 8.51 -4.83 -7.20
CA VAL A 150 9.82 -4.65 -6.57
C VAL A 150 10.93 -5.20 -7.46
N ILE A 151 12.12 -4.61 -7.40
CA ILE A 151 13.36 -5.30 -7.78
C ILE A 151 13.99 -5.87 -6.51
N GLY A 152 14.49 -7.10 -6.61
CA GLY A 152 15.08 -7.86 -5.51
C GLY A 152 16.19 -7.18 -4.70
N GLU A 153 16.71 -6.03 -5.13
CA GLU A 153 17.64 -5.23 -4.34
C GLU A 153 16.96 -4.42 -3.22
N LEU A 154 15.72 -3.94 -3.46
CA LEU A 154 14.94 -3.27 -2.43
C LEU A 154 14.57 -4.27 -1.31
N GLU A 155 14.18 -5.48 -1.69
CA GLU A 155 13.90 -6.57 -0.74
C GLU A 155 15.14 -6.97 0.08
N LYS A 156 16.33 -6.97 -0.52
CA LYS A 156 17.58 -7.24 0.21
C LYS A 156 17.88 -6.17 1.26
N ARG A 157 17.52 -4.91 1.00
CA ARG A 157 17.66 -3.82 1.98
C ARG A 157 16.59 -3.89 3.08
N LEU A 158 15.40 -4.41 2.76
CA LEU A 158 14.32 -4.63 3.72
C LEU A 158 14.52 -5.88 4.59
N ALA A 159 15.35 -6.85 4.16
CA ALA A 159 15.74 -8.01 4.96
C ALA A 159 16.56 -7.64 6.23
N VAL A 160 16.89 -6.37 6.44
CA VAL A 160 17.62 -5.86 7.61
C VAL A 160 16.69 -5.41 8.75
N VAL A 161 15.38 -5.57 8.66
CA VAL A 161 14.49 -5.44 9.81
C VAL A 161 14.51 -6.76 10.62
N ARG A 162 15.70 -7.17 11.05
CA ARG A 162 15.89 -8.12 12.13
C ARG A 162 16.38 -7.36 13.35
N THR A 163 15.55 -7.35 14.33
CA THR A 163 15.60 -6.99 15.75
C THR A 163 14.87 -5.78 16.13
#